data_8f37fa8e089bd54682ae309891a47cc9
#
_entry.id   8f37fa8e089bd54682ae309891a47cc9
#
_cell.length_a   1.000
_cell.length_b   1.000
_cell.length_c   1.000
_cell.angle_alpha   90.00
_cell.angle_beta   90.00
_cell.angle_gamma   90.00
#
_symmetry.space_group_name_H-M   'P 1'
#
loop_
_entity.id
_entity.type
_entity.pdbx_description
1 polymer ?
#
loop_
_entity_poly.entity_id
_entity_poly.type
_entity_poly.pdbx_seq_one_letter_code
_entity_poly.pdbx_strand_id
1 'polypeptide(L)'
;FNSANFSSIATDAKGVIQIFNVGAERMLGYTAAEVMNKITPADISDPQELIARAKALSIEIGTPITPGFEALVFKASRGIEDIYELTYIRKDGSRFPAVVSVTALRDADDAIIGYLLIGTDNTARQQVEEERKKLDQRLRDQQFYTRSLIESNIDALMTTDPSGIITDVNKQMEALTGCTRDELI
;
A
#
# COMPACT_ATOMS: atom_id res chain seq x y z
N PHE A 1 -12.20 15.48 -16.41
CA PHE A 1 -10.72 15.56 -16.28
C PHE A 1 -10.21 16.57 -15.24
N ASN A 2 -11.04 17.48 -14.72
CA ASN A 2 -10.65 18.49 -13.72
C ASN A 2 -10.98 18.11 -12.28
N SER A 3 -10.89 16.83 -11.89
CA SER A 3 -11.04 16.45 -10.48
C SER A 3 -9.78 16.83 -9.71
N ALA A 4 -9.97 17.47 -8.56
CA ALA A 4 -8.87 17.87 -7.66
C ALA A 4 -8.36 16.72 -6.79
N ASN A 5 -9.03 15.56 -6.81
CA ASN A 5 -8.79 14.46 -5.88
C ASN A 5 -7.87 13.36 -6.45
N PHE A 6 -7.53 13.42 -7.71
CA PHE A 6 -6.60 12.48 -8.35
C PHE A 6 -5.73 13.19 -9.39
N SER A 7 -4.50 12.74 -9.53
CA SER A 7 -3.63 13.16 -10.63
C SER A 7 -4.04 12.41 -11.89
N SER A 8 -4.15 13.13 -13.01
CA SER A 8 -4.34 12.58 -14.34
C SER A 8 -3.23 13.11 -15.22
N ILE A 9 -2.34 12.21 -15.63
CA ILE A 9 -1.14 12.52 -16.40
C ILE A 9 -1.21 11.70 -17.68
N ALA A 10 -1.28 12.36 -18.83
CA ALA A 10 -1.16 11.67 -20.10
C ALA A 10 0.18 11.97 -20.76
N THR A 11 0.75 10.94 -21.39
CA THR A 11 2.05 11.03 -22.08
C THR A 11 1.89 10.72 -23.57
N ASP A 12 2.89 11.05 -24.36
CA ASP A 12 3.08 10.45 -25.68
C ASP A 12 3.60 9.01 -25.58
N ALA A 13 3.81 8.34 -26.70
CA ALA A 13 4.34 6.99 -26.76
C ALA A 13 5.77 6.84 -26.19
N LYS A 14 6.53 7.94 -26.10
CA LYS A 14 7.88 7.98 -25.53
C LYS A 14 7.89 8.28 -24.04
N GLY A 15 6.73 8.56 -23.46
CA GLY A 15 6.59 8.86 -22.05
C GLY A 15 6.66 10.34 -21.68
N VAL A 16 6.80 11.24 -22.65
CA VAL A 16 6.85 12.67 -22.35
C VAL A 16 5.46 13.17 -22.00
N ILE A 17 5.32 13.83 -20.86
CA ILE A 17 4.03 14.34 -20.35
C ILE A 17 3.44 15.35 -21.32
N GLN A 18 2.20 15.11 -21.78
CA GLN A 18 1.44 15.96 -22.69
C GLN A 18 0.24 16.63 -21.98
N ILE A 19 -0.33 15.96 -20.97
CA ILE A 19 -1.44 16.47 -20.15
C ILE A 19 -1.06 16.30 -18.70
N PHE A 20 -1.32 17.33 -17.91
CA PHE A 20 -1.10 17.37 -16.49
C PHE A 20 -2.26 18.14 -15.86
N ASN A 21 -3.19 17.45 -15.19
CA ASN A 21 -4.41 18.08 -14.70
C ASN A 21 -4.19 18.90 -13.42
N VAL A 22 -5.17 19.69 -13.02
CA VAL A 22 -5.13 20.49 -11.78
C VAL A 22 -4.93 19.61 -10.53
N GLY A 23 -5.45 18.37 -10.53
CA GLY A 23 -5.21 17.41 -9.45
C GLY A 23 -3.74 17.04 -9.33
N ALA A 24 -3.07 16.80 -10.46
CA ALA A 24 -1.64 16.52 -10.49
C ALA A 24 -0.81 17.75 -10.03
N GLU A 25 -1.18 18.96 -10.47
CA GLU A 25 -0.51 20.18 -10.00
C GLU A 25 -0.58 20.35 -8.49
N ARG A 26 -1.77 20.17 -7.91
CA ARG A 26 -1.98 20.27 -6.45
C ARG A 26 -1.26 19.18 -5.67
N MET A 27 -1.31 17.96 -6.17
CA MET A 27 -0.74 16.80 -5.51
C MET A 27 0.78 16.79 -5.54
N LEU A 28 1.37 17.19 -6.68
CA LEU A 28 2.80 17.09 -6.94
C LEU A 28 3.55 18.43 -6.78
N GLY A 29 2.83 19.56 -6.74
CA GLY A 29 3.42 20.88 -6.56
C GLY A 29 4.10 21.48 -7.79
N TYR A 30 4.03 20.79 -8.94
CA TYR A 30 4.47 21.32 -10.22
C TYR A 30 3.31 21.98 -10.96
N THR A 31 3.57 22.99 -11.75
CA THR A 31 2.61 23.49 -12.74
C THR A 31 2.69 22.67 -14.03
N ALA A 32 1.59 22.59 -14.79
CA ALA A 32 1.58 21.91 -16.08
C ALA A 32 2.67 22.46 -17.03
N ALA A 33 2.89 23.77 -17.04
CA ALA A 33 3.93 24.43 -17.85
C ALA A 33 5.37 24.01 -17.50
N GLU A 34 5.61 23.56 -16.28
CA GLU A 34 6.93 23.10 -15.84
C GLU A 34 7.24 21.68 -16.30
N VAL A 35 6.23 20.84 -16.45
CA VAL A 35 6.39 19.39 -16.70
C VAL A 35 6.03 18.98 -18.13
N MET A 36 5.03 19.62 -18.76
CA MET A 36 4.58 19.28 -20.11
C MET A 36 5.68 19.46 -21.14
N ASN A 37 5.82 18.49 -22.03
CA ASN A 37 6.85 18.43 -23.08
C ASN A 37 8.30 18.44 -22.57
N LYS A 38 8.54 18.14 -21.29
CA LYS A 38 9.87 18.24 -20.67
C LYS A 38 10.31 17.00 -19.91
N ILE A 39 9.42 16.41 -19.13
CA ILE A 39 9.73 15.29 -18.27
C ILE A 39 8.77 14.12 -18.49
N THR A 40 9.10 12.99 -17.88
CA THR A 40 8.29 11.77 -17.87
C THR A 40 7.72 11.52 -16.47
N PRO A 41 6.69 10.68 -16.29
CA PRO A 41 6.23 10.27 -14.97
C PRO A 41 7.30 9.57 -14.12
N ALA A 42 8.34 9.01 -14.72
CA ALA A 42 9.46 8.42 -13.98
C ALA A 42 10.26 9.47 -13.20
N ASP A 43 10.33 10.71 -13.69
CA ASP A 43 11.08 11.80 -13.05
C ASP A 43 10.42 12.32 -11.76
N ILE A 44 9.13 12.03 -11.57
CA ILE A 44 8.36 12.36 -10.36
C ILE A 44 8.07 11.13 -9.49
N SER A 45 8.75 10.02 -9.74
CA SER A 45 8.60 8.74 -9.05
C SER A 45 9.90 8.36 -8.35
N ASP A 46 9.82 7.54 -7.30
CA ASP A 46 11.01 7.05 -6.61
C ASP A 46 11.87 6.17 -7.53
N PRO A 47 13.14 6.54 -7.82
CA PRO A 47 13.97 5.80 -8.76
C PRO A 47 14.31 4.38 -8.25
N GLN A 48 14.39 4.15 -6.93
CA GLN A 48 14.70 2.83 -6.37
C GLN A 48 13.53 1.87 -6.56
N GLU A 49 12.31 2.37 -6.40
CA GLU A 49 11.09 1.58 -6.66
C GLU A 49 10.96 1.23 -8.15
N LEU A 50 11.32 2.15 -9.05
CA LEU A 50 11.35 1.89 -10.50
C LEU A 50 12.38 0.82 -10.86
N ILE A 51 13.56 0.84 -10.24
CA ILE A 51 14.59 -0.20 -10.43
C ILE A 51 14.09 -1.55 -9.92
N ALA A 52 13.51 -1.59 -8.72
CA ALA A 52 12.96 -2.81 -8.14
C ALA A 52 11.83 -3.39 -9.00
N ARG A 53 10.93 -2.52 -9.49
CA ARG A 53 9.84 -2.91 -10.38
C ARG A 53 10.35 -3.48 -11.72
N ALA A 54 11.30 -2.81 -12.35
CA ALA A 54 11.91 -3.29 -13.59
C ALA A 54 12.53 -4.67 -13.42
N LYS A 55 13.23 -4.88 -12.29
CA LYS A 55 13.85 -6.18 -11.95
C LYS A 55 12.79 -7.27 -11.73
N ALA A 56 11.73 -6.98 -10.99
CA ALA A 56 10.64 -7.92 -10.73
C ALA A 56 9.94 -8.33 -12.04
N LEU A 57 9.60 -7.36 -12.89
CA LEU A 57 8.99 -7.61 -14.20
C LEU A 57 9.93 -8.38 -15.13
N SER A 58 11.24 -8.10 -15.11
CA SER A 58 12.23 -8.83 -15.92
C SER A 58 12.31 -10.30 -15.53
N ILE A 59 12.18 -10.62 -14.23
CA ILE A 59 12.15 -12.01 -13.73
C ILE A 59 10.83 -12.68 -14.13
N GLU A 60 9.68 -11.99 -13.94
CA GLU A 60 8.35 -12.52 -14.27
C GLU A 60 8.23 -12.93 -15.74
N ILE A 61 8.86 -12.18 -16.64
CA ILE A 61 8.65 -12.31 -18.10
C ILE A 61 9.86 -12.93 -18.80
N GLY A 62 11.00 -13.03 -18.13
CA GLY A 62 12.24 -13.57 -18.72
C GLY A 62 12.90 -12.65 -19.75
N THR A 63 12.54 -11.37 -19.76
CA THR A 63 13.08 -10.35 -20.69
C THR A 63 13.54 -9.13 -19.91
N PRO A 64 14.74 -8.59 -20.17
CA PRO A 64 15.22 -7.37 -19.53
C PRO A 64 14.29 -6.19 -19.77
N ILE A 65 13.91 -5.49 -18.70
CA ILE A 65 13.08 -4.27 -18.73
C ILE A 65 13.92 -3.12 -18.19
N THR A 66 13.93 -2.01 -18.92
CA THR A 66 14.69 -0.82 -18.52
C THR A 66 14.02 -0.14 -17.33
N PRO A 67 14.76 0.17 -16.24
CA PRO A 67 14.24 1.01 -15.17
C PRO A 67 13.80 2.38 -15.68
N GLY A 68 12.70 2.91 -15.11
CA GLY A 68 12.14 4.20 -15.48
C GLY A 68 10.77 4.06 -16.13
N PHE A 69 10.50 4.87 -17.16
CA PHE A 69 9.17 4.92 -17.78
C PHE A 69 8.71 3.57 -18.35
N GLU A 70 9.60 2.80 -18.96
CA GLU A 70 9.26 1.47 -19.48
C GLU A 70 8.68 0.56 -18.39
N ALA A 71 9.30 0.55 -17.20
CA ALA A 71 8.81 -0.23 -16.08
C ALA A 71 7.42 0.20 -15.58
N LEU A 72 7.07 1.49 -15.72
CA LEU A 72 5.76 2.01 -15.35
C LEU A 72 4.65 1.52 -16.29
N VAL A 73 4.92 1.43 -17.59
CA VAL A 73 3.89 1.20 -18.62
C VAL A 73 3.92 -0.22 -19.20
N PHE A 74 4.85 -1.06 -18.75
CA PHE A 74 5.14 -2.34 -19.36
C PHE A 74 3.93 -3.26 -19.51
N LYS A 75 3.11 -3.44 -18.47
CA LYS A 75 1.90 -4.27 -18.52
C LYS A 75 0.82 -3.60 -19.37
N ALA A 76 0.63 -2.29 -19.21
CA ALA A 76 -0.34 -1.52 -19.97
C ALA A 76 -0.05 -1.54 -21.48
N SER A 77 1.21 -1.52 -21.89
CA SER A 77 1.60 -1.63 -23.31
C SER A 77 1.16 -2.96 -23.95
N ARG A 78 0.94 -3.99 -23.15
CA ARG A 78 0.46 -5.32 -23.56
C ARG A 78 -1.04 -5.52 -23.36
N GLY A 79 -1.78 -4.46 -23.03
CA GLY A 79 -3.22 -4.51 -22.78
C GLY A 79 -3.59 -5.17 -21.45
N ILE A 80 -2.64 -5.30 -20.53
CA ILE A 80 -2.87 -5.83 -19.18
C ILE A 80 -3.13 -4.64 -18.25
N GLU A 81 -4.23 -4.69 -17.51
CA GLU A 81 -4.52 -3.70 -16.46
C GLU A 81 -3.39 -3.68 -15.43
N ASP A 82 -2.88 -2.51 -15.13
CA ASP A 82 -1.74 -2.32 -14.24
C ASP A 82 -2.05 -1.27 -13.18
N ILE A 83 -2.30 -1.75 -11.97
CA ILE A 83 -2.52 -0.91 -10.78
C ILE A 83 -1.47 -1.31 -9.75
N TYR A 84 -0.72 -0.34 -9.27
CA TYR A 84 0.35 -0.58 -8.30
C TYR A 84 0.57 0.61 -7.38
N GLU A 85 1.20 0.34 -6.24
CA GLU A 85 1.66 1.38 -5.33
C GLU A 85 3.03 1.89 -5.76
N LEU A 86 3.23 3.19 -5.65
CA LEU A 86 4.45 3.89 -6.03
C LEU A 86 4.62 5.13 -5.15
N THR A 87 5.84 5.44 -4.78
CA THR A 87 6.14 6.70 -4.10
C THR A 87 6.34 7.83 -5.10
N TYR A 88 5.47 8.83 -5.04
CA TYR A 88 5.62 10.07 -5.78
C TYR A 88 6.49 11.07 -5.01
N ILE A 89 7.28 11.85 -5.76
CA ILE A 89 8.16 12.90 -5.26
C ILE A 89 7.60 14.26 -5.71
N ARG A 90 7.26 15.13 -4.74
CA ARG A 90 6.79 16.47 -5.04
C ARG A 90 7.95 17.39 -5.43
N LYS A 91 7.61 18.54 -5.99
CA LYS A 91 8.58 19.60 -6.38
C LYS A 91 9.46 20.07 -5.20
N ASP A 92 8.94 20.06 -3.99
CA ASP A 92 9.67 20.41 -2.77
C ASP A 92 10.56 19.27 -2.22
N GLY A 93 10.58 18.12 -2.92
CA GLY A 93 11.32 16.92 -2.52
C GLY A 93 10.59 16.04 -1.51
N SER A 94 9.42 16.44 -1.00
CA SER A 94 8.61 15.58 -0.12
C SER A 94 8.06 14.39 -0.90
N ARG A 95 7.82 13.29 -0.18
CA ARG A 95 7.42 11.99 -0.75
C ARG A 95 6.08 11.56 -0.17
N PHE A 96 5.26 10.90 -0.97
CA PHE A 96 4.03 10.30 -0.50
C PHE A 96 3.69 9.04 -1.29
N PRO A 97 3.03 8.06 -0.67
CA PRO A 97 2.56 6.86 -1.36
C PRO A 97 1.38 7.20 -2.26
N ALA A 98 1.43 6.73 -3.49
CA ALA A 98 0.34 6.84 -4.45
C ALA A 98 -0.06 5.47 -4.98
N VAL A 99 -1.35 5.29 -5.23
CA VAL A 99 -1.84 4.17 -6.05
C VAL A 99 -2.00 4.69 -7.47
N VAL A 100 -1.32 4.04 -8.41
CA VAL A 100 -1.27 4.46 -9.82
C VAL A 100 -1.91 3.40 -10.70
N SER A 101 -2.88 3.81 -11.51
CA SER A 101 -3.45 3.00 -12.59
C SER A 101 -2.92 3.50 -13.93
N VAL A 102 -2.45 2.57 -14.77
CA VAL A 102 -1.86 2.88 -16.07
C VAL A 102 -2.64 2.22 -17.18
N THR A 103 -3.00 3.01 -18.20
CA THR A 103 -3.72 2.55 -19.39
C THR A 103 -2.99 3.05 -20.66
N ALA A 104 -2.79 2.16 -21.63
CA ALA A 104 -2.27 2.55 -22.93
C ALA A 104 -3.37 3.21 -23.76
N LEU A 105 -3.03 4.35 -24.37
CA LEU A 105 -3.88 5.05 -25.33
C LEU A 105 -3.52 4.59 -26.74
N ARG A 106 -4.52 4.14 -27.49
CA ARG A 106 -4.34 3.59 -28.85
C ARG A 106 -5.12 4.39 -29.88
N ASP A 107 -4.61 4.43 -31.07
CA ASP A 107 -5.31 5.00 -32.23
C ASP A 107 -6.27 3.97 -32.87
N ALA A 108 -6.85 4.36 -34.01
CA ALA A 108 -7.79 3.50 -34.76
C ALA A 108 -7.13 2.24 -35.37
N ASP A 109 -5.83 2.24 -35.53
CA ASP A 109 -5.02 1.12 -36.06
C ASP A 109 -4.41 0.27 -34.93
N ASP A 110 -4.87 0.47 -33.69
CA ASP A 110 -4.40 -0.21 -32.45
C ASP A 110 -2.94 0.13 -32.08
N ALA A 111 -2.34 1.13 -32.70
CA ALA A 111 -1.00 1.57 -32.34
C ALA A 111 -1.03 2.42 -31.06
N ILE A 112 -0.05 2.22 -30.17
CA ILE A 112 0.06 2.99 -28.93
C ILE A 112 0.52 4.41 -29.26
N ILE A 113 -0.34 5.39 -28.96
CA ILE A 113 -0.07 6.83 -29.14
C ILE A 113 0.37 7.50 -27.84
N GLY A 114 0.20 6.83 -26.71
CA GLY A 114 0.57 7.36 -25.40
C GLY A 114 0.05 6.51 -24.25
N TYR A 115 0.13 7.06 -23.05
CA TYR A 115 -0.35 6.41 -21.84
C TYR A 115 -1.06 7.41 -20.94
N LEU A 116 -2.10 6.94 -20.26
CA LEU A 116 -2.80 7.66 -19.21
C LEU A 116 -2.45 7.04 -17.86
N LEU A 117 -1.93 7.84 -16.96
CA LEU A 117 -1.64 7.47 -15.57
C LEU A 117 -2.58 8.24 -14.65
N ILE A 118 -3.34 7.51 -13.85
CA ILE A 118 -4.21 8.09 -12.81
C ILE A 118 -3.63 7.72 -11.46
N GLY A 119 -3.24 8.72 -10.68
CA GLY A 119 -2.66 8.54 -9.36
C GLY A 119 -3.56 9.12 -8.26
N THR A 120 -3.69 8.39 -7.16
CA THR A 120 -4.37 8.82 -5.93
C THR A 120 -3.40 8.81 -4.77
N ASP A 121 -3.44 9.86 -3.93
CA ASP A 121 -2.66 9.90 -2.69
C ASP A 121 -3.22 8.86 -1.70
N ASN A 122 -2.37 7.93 -1.30
CA ASN A 122 -2.71 6.81 -0.42
C ASN A 122 -2.30 7.05 1.04
N THR A 123 -1.80 8.25 1.36
CA THR A 123 -1.24 8.57 2.68
C THR A 123 -2.23 8.32 3.81
N ALA A 124 -3.45 8.84 3.69
CA ALA A 124 -4.46 8.70 4.74
C ALA A 124 -4.84 7.23 4.98
N ARG A 125 -4.96 6.44 3.92
CA ARG A 125 -5.26 5.00 4.01
C ARG A 125 -4.14 4.22 4.68
N GLN A 126 -2.89 4.49 4.31
CA GLN A 126 -1.73 3.84 4.93
C GLN A 126 -1.60 4.20 6.40
N GLN A 127 -1.82 5.47 6.78
CA GLN A 127 -1.81 5.90 8.18
C GLN A 127 -2.85 5.15 9.03
N VAL A 128 -4.08 5.04 8.54
CA VAL A 128 -5.15 4.28 9.23
C VAL A 128 -4.78 2.81 9.38
N GLU A 129 -4.20 2.20 8.34
CA GLU A 129 -3.79 0.80 8.39
C GLU A 129 -2.63 0.56 9.35
N GLU A 130 -1.65 1.47 9.40
CA GLU A 130 -0.55 1.42 10.36
C GLU A 130 -1.03 1.59 11.80
N GLU A 131 -1.94 2.53 12.05
CA GLU A 131 -2.54 2.70 13.38
C GLU A 131 -3.30 1.45 13.81
N ARG A 132 -4.09 0.86 12.91
CA ARG A 132 -4.78 -0.40 13.18
C ARG A 132 -3.80 -1.52 13.54
N LYS A 133 -2.73 -1.68 12.76
CA LYS A 133 -1.69 -2.69 13.06
C LYS A 133 -1.04 -2.47 14.42
N LYS A 134 -0.76 -1.21 14.77
CA LYS A 134 -0.19 -0.86 16.10
C LYS A 134 -1.16 -1.17 17.24
N LEU A 135 -2.45 -0.90 17.06
CA LEU A 135 -3.48 -1.19 18.05
C LEU A 135 -3.67 -2.72 18.23
N ASP A 136 -3.74 -3.46 17.13
CA ASP A 136 -3.84 -4.92 17.15
C ASP A 136 -2.63 -5.55 17.86
N GLN A 137 -1.42 -5.04 17.62
CA GLN A 137 -0.22 -5.51 18.32
C GLN A 137 -0.28 -5.21 19.82
N ARG A 138 -0.65 -3.99 20.20
CA ARG A 138 -0.80 -3.62 21.62
C ARG A 138 -1.83 -4.49 22.34
N LEU A 139 -2.94 -4.78 21.66
CA LEU A 139 -3.98 -5.66 22.22
C LEU A 139 -3.45 -7.08 22.47
N ARG A 140 -2.72 -7.65 21.50
CA ARG A 140 -2.08 -8.96 21.66
C ARG A 140 -1.07 -8.98 22.80
N ASP A 141 -0.22 -7.94 22.88
CA ASP A 141 0.78 -7.83 23.94
C ASP A 141 0.13 -7.71 25.31
N GLN A 142 -0.96 -6.95 25.42
CA GLN A 142 -1.73 -6.81 26.65
C GLN A 142 -2.42 -8.13 27.06
N GLN A 143 -3.02 -8.84 26.12
CA GLN A 143 -3.61 -10.16 26.36
C GLN A 143 -2.55 -11.16 26.82
N PHE A 144 -1.40 -11.19 26.14
CA PHE A 144 -0.28 -12.06 26.52
C PHE A 144 0.24 -11.72 27.93
N TYR A 145 0.43 -10.43 28.22
CA TYR A 145 0.88 -9.99 29.54
C TYR A 145 -0.11 -10.40 30.66
N THR A 146 -1.42 -10.12 30.45
CA THR A 146 -2.47 -10.49 31.39
C THR A 146 -2.49 -12.02 31.61
N ARG A 147 -2.39 -12.79 30.50
CA ARG A 147 -2.34 -14.26 30.60
C ARG A 147 -1.11 -14.73 31.36
N SER A 148 0.06 -14.15 31.10
CA SER A 148 1.30 -14.48 31.79
C SER A 148 1.21 -14.20 33.30
N LEU A 149 0.58 -13.10 33.73
CA LEU A 149 0.35 -12.77 35.11
C LEU A 149 -0.55 -13.82 35.82
N ILE A 150 -1.65 -14.21 35.17
CA ILE A 150 -2.58 -15.23 35.67
C ILE A 150 -1.86 -16.57 35.82
N GLU A 151 -1.10 -17.00 34.81
CA GLU A 151 -0.39 -18.26 34.78
C GLU A 151 0.82 -18.32 35.74
N SER A 152 1.50 -17.18 35.96
CA SER A 152 2.64 -17.12 36.88
C SER A 152 2.25 -17.07 38.35
N ASN A 153 0.97 -16.92 38.65
CA ASN A 153 0.50 -16.92 40.05
C ASN A 153 0.62 -18.34 40.65
N ILE A 154 1.10 -18.38 41.88
CA ILE A 154 1.26 -19.65 42.66
C ILE A 154 -0.10 -20.16 43.16
N ASP A 155 -1.05 -19.24 43.37
CA ASP A 155 -2.39 -19.58 43.84
C ASP A 155 -3.28 -20.02 42.66
N ALA A 156 -4.22 -20.93 42.97
CA ALA A 156 -5.25 -21.35 42.03
C ALA A 156 -6.20 -20.18 41.78
N LEU A 157 -6.25 -19.72 40.55
CA LEU A 157 -7.08 -18.59 40.12
C LEU A 157 -8.15 -19.03 39.12
N MET A 158 -9.35 -18.52 39.33
CA MET A 158 -10.43 -18.57 38.33
C MET A 158 -11.10 -17.20 38.20
N THR A 159 -11.60 -16.92 37.04
CA THR A 159 -12.46 -15.76 36.78
C THR A 159 -13.85 -16.22 36.39
N THR A 160 -14.87 -15.43 36.74
CA THR A 160 -16.25 -15.71 36.38
C THR A 160 -16.86 -14.48 35.71
N ASP A 161 -17.88 -14.70 34.90
CA ASP A 161 -18.76 -13.64 34.46
C ASP A 161 -19.72 -13.19 35.60
N PRO A 162 -20.53 -12.12 35.39
CA PRO A 162 -21.50 -11.68 36.36
C PRO A 162 -22.60 -12.71 36.70
N SER A 163 -22.77 -13.74 35.88
CA SER A 163 -23.71 -14.84 36.06
C SER A 163 -23.12 -15.99 36.90
N GLY A 164 -21.81 -15.91 37.24
CA GLY A 164 -21.10 -16.91 37.99
C GLY A 164 -20.52 -18.05 37.15
N ILE A 165 -20.55 -17.93 35.80
CA ILE A 165 -19.96 -18.91 34.88
C ILE A 165 -18.46 -18.69 34.82
N ILE A 166 -17.66 -19.74 34.93
CA ILE A 166 -16.21 -19.67 34.84
C ILE A 166 -15.81 -19.26 33.42
N THR A 167 -14.99 -18.21 33.32
CA THR A 167 -14.51 -17.66 32.06
C THR A 167 -13.05 -17.89 31.81
N ASP A 168 -12.24 -18.12 32.88
CA ASP A 168 -10.83 -18.49 32.77
C ASP A 168 -10.30 -19.12 34.02
N VAL A 169 -9.27 -19.98 33.89
CA VAL A 169 -8.55 -20.62 35.00
C VAL A 169 -7.05 -20.67 34.68
N ASN A 170 -6.20 -20.66 35.72
CA ASN A 170 -4.77 -20.86 35.57
C ASN A 170 -4.36 -22.33 35.79
N LYS A 171 -3.11 -22.65 35.47
CA LYS A 171 -2.56 -24.01 35.66
C LYS A 171 -2.65 -24.53 37.11
N GLN A 172 -2.59 -23.66 38.10
CA GLN A 172 -2.73 -24.04 39.50
C GLN A 172 -4.16 -24.49 39.82
N MET A 173 -5.17 -23.91 39.20
CA MET A 173 -6.56 -24.34 39.33
C MET A 173 -6.77 -25.71 38.67
N GLU A 174 -6.18 -25.96 37.49
CA GLU A 174 -6.20 -27.28 36.84
C GLU A 174 -5.57 -28.34 37.73
N ALA A 175 -4.41 -28.04 38.34
CA ALA A 175 -3.73 -28.94 39.27
C ALA A 175 -4.52 -29.21 40.56
N LEU A 176 -5.22 -28.18 41.06
CA LEU A 176 -6.03 -28.29 42.28
C LEU A 176 -7.30 -29.14 42.07
N THR A 177 -7.97 -28.94 40.90
CA THR A 177 -9.24 -29.61 40.59
C THR A 177 -9.07 -30.97 39.91
N GLY A 178 -7.92 -31.18 39.26
CA GLY A 178 -7.68 -32.35 38.41
C GLY A 178 -8.39 -32.29 37.04
N CYS A 179 -9.02 -31.16 36.71
CA CYS A 179 -9.73 -30.93 35.44
C CYS A 179 -8.91 -29.99 34.56
N THR A 180 -8.98 -30.19 33.29
CA THR A 180 -8.36 -29.28 32.32
C THR A 180 -9.16 -27.98 32.22
N ARG A 181 -8.52 -26.92 31.71
CA ARG A 181 -9.17 -25.62 31.46
C ARG A 181 -10.44 -25.76 30.60
N ASP A 182 -10.37 -26.57 29.54
CA ASP A 182 -11.49 -26.79 28.61
C ASP A 182 -12.66 -27.56 29.25
N GLU A 183 -12.43 -28.26 30.35
CA GLU A 183 -13.48 -28.93 31.13
C GLU A 183 -14.08 -28.02 32.20
N LEU A 184 -13.39 -26.95 32.60
CA LEU A 184 -13.83 -26.02 33.63
C LEU A 184 -14.56 -24.80 33.06
N ILE A 185 -14.32 -24.39 31.79
CA ILE A 185 -14.93 -23.30 31.06
C ILE A 185 -16.02 -23.85 30.11
#